data_fb1f5386fb7d80e97b3c176a5bd9a9bb
#
_entry.id   fb1f5386fb7d80e97b3c176a5bd9a9bb
#
_cell.length_a   1.000
_cell.length_b   1.000
_cell.length_c   1.000
_cell.angle_alpha   90.00
_cell.angle_beta   90.00
_cell.angle_gamma   90.00
#
_symmetry.space_group_name_H-M   'P 1'
#
loop_
_entity.id
_entity.type
_entity.pdbx_description
1 polymer ?
#
loop_
_entity_poly.entity_id
_entity_poly.type
_entity_poly.pdbx_seq_one_letter_code
_entity_poly.pdbx_strand_id
1 'polypeptide(L)'
;MQYIMLPYYMNQIRTYLLIIILSGLSLSSFSQSAAETAAYQKTVQQRAVKIVGKLGITDSAAAIRVRDIIAVHYSELNTIYTKRDSGKLSPANADSAVSRLHRPFLAKLAADLNADQIVQVKDGLTYGVLPITYTAYQDMLPQLSTEQKNQILIWLTEAREQAMDAESSEKKHGWFKKYKGRINNYLSAAGIDMKKEGEAWQERIRARAKK
;
A
#
# COMPACT_ATOMS: atom_id res chain seq x y z
N MET A 1 36.01 -15.81 63.54
CA MET A 1 34.57 -15.69 63.25
C MET A 1 34.35 -14.65 62.14
N GLN A 2 35.01 -14.83 60.98
CA GLN A 2 35.04 -13.77 59.95
C GLN A 2 34.98 -14.29 58.52
N TYR A 3 34.61 -15.54 58.23
CA TYR A 3 34.62 -16.12 56.90
C TYR A 3 33.22 -16.53 56.30
N ILE A 4 32.11 -16.26 56.99
CA ILE A 4 30.79 -16.73 56.57
C ILE A 4 29.99 -15.62 55.85
N MET A 5 30.41 -14.38 55.87
CA MET A 5 29.66 -13.25 55.26
C MET A 5 29.97 -12.99 53.79
N LEU A 6 31.09 -13.41 53.25
CA LEU A 6 31.49 -13.11 51.86
C LEU A 6 30.58 -13.73 50.77
N PRO A 7 30.16 -15.01 50.89
CA PRO A 7 29.31 -15.61 49.86
C PRO A 7 27.89 -15.02 49.81
N TYR A 8 27.38 -14.53 50.95
CA TYR A 8 26.04 -13.91 51.00
C TYR A 8 26.00 -12.56 50.23
N TYR A 9 27.00 -11.72 50.40
CA TYR A 9 27.12 -10.43 49.67
C TYR A 9 27.39 -10.62 48.17
N MET A 10 28.16 -11.60 47.78
CA MET A 10 28.41 -11.92 46.38
C MET A 10 27.16 -12.43 45.68
N ASN A 11 26.31 -13.19 46.35
CA ASN A 11 25.03 -13.64 45.78
C ASN A 11 24.02 -12.49 45.63
N GLN A 12 23.95 -11.58 46.56
CA GLN A 12 23.12 -10.36 46.49
C GLN A 12 23.56 -9.46 45.32
N ILE A 13 24.84 -9.22 45.15
CA ILE A 13 25.39 -8.41 44.05
C ILE A 13 25.10 -9.07 42.68
N ARG A 14 25.20 -10.39 42.56
CA ARG A 14 24.82 -11.13 41.36
C ARG A 14 23.34 -11.00 41.05
N THR A 15 22.47 -11.03 42.04
CA THR A 15 21.03 -10.88 41.87
C THR A 15 20.66 -9.46 41.44
N TYR A 16 21.27 -8.43 42.00
CA TYR A 16 21.05 -7.04 41.58
C TYR A 16 21.60 -6.75 40.20
N LEU A 17 22.74 -7.30 39.79
CA LEU A 17 23.29 -7.20 38.44
C LEU A 17 22.39 -7.88 37.40
N LEU A 18 21.80 -9.04 37.69
CA LEU A 18 20.85 -9.73 36.84
C LEU A 18 19.56 -8.93 36.66
N ILE A 19 19.04 -8.29 37.71
CA ILE A 19 17.81 -7.45 37.63
C ILE A 19 18.08 -6.19 36.79
N ILE A 20 19.23 -5.55 36.88
CA ILE A 20 19.60 -4.37 36.10
C ILE A 20 19.76 -4.72 34.61
N ILE A 21 20.32 -5.90 34.28
CA ILE A 21 20.47 -6.37 32.90
C ILE A 21 19.11 -6.70 32.29
N LEU A 22 18.16 -7.30 33.01
CA LEU A 22 16.80 -7.58 32.53
C LEU A 22 16.00 -6.32 32.31
N SER A 23 16.15 -5.29 33.16
CA SER A 23 15.44 -4.00 33.00
C SER A 23 15.98 -3.17 31.81
N GLY A 24 17.30 -3.26 31.53
CA GLY A 24 17.92 -2.60 30.37
C GLY A 24 17.47 -3.14 29.02
N LEU A 25 17.24 -4.46 28.93
CA LEU A 25 16.74 -5.11 27.70
C LEU A 25 15.29 -4.72 27.37
N SER A 26 14.44 -4.53 28.38
CA SER A 26 13.04 -4.12 28.20
C SER A 26 12.90 -2.67 27.70
N LEU A 27 13.76 -1.76 28.13
CA LEU A 27 13.77 -0.37 27.70
C LEU A 27 14.24 -0.21 26.26
N SER A 28 15.22 -1.02 25.83
CA SER A 28 15.72 -1.01 24.44
C SER A 28 14.66 -1.45 23.44
N SER A 29 13.90 -2.51 23.73
CA SER A 29 12.81 -3.01 22.87
C SER A 29 11.65 -2.03 22.74
N PHE A 30 11.31 -1.29 23.80
CA PHE A 30 10.26 -0.28 23.78
C PHE A 30 10.66 0.95 22.96
N SER A 31 11.90 1.38 23.09
CA SER A 31 12.46 2.51 22.32
C SER A 31 12.53 2.20 20.83
N GLN A 32 12.92 1.00 20.44
CA GLN A 32 12.99 0.56 19.04
C GLN A 32 11.58 0.53 18.40
N SER A 33 10.60 -0.03 19.08
CA SER A 33 9.20 -0.06 18.61
C SER A 33 8.61 1.35 18.43
N ALA A 34 8.91 2.28 19.33
CA ALA A 34 8.47 3.66 19.23
C ALA A 34 9.12 4.39 18.03
N ALA A 35 10.43 4.17 17.81
CA ALA A 35 11.16 4.75 16.68
C ALA A 35 10.65 4.20 15.33
N GLU A 36 10.38 2.90 15.23
CA GLU A 36 9.79 2.27 14.04
C GLU A 36 8.39 2.82 13.74
N THR A 37 7.57 3.00 14.77
CA THR A 37 6.24 3.60 14.64
C THR A 37 6.33 5.04 14.12
N ALA A 38 7.23 5.86 14.68
CA ALA A 38 7.44 7.23 14.24
C ALA A 38 7.95 7.32 12.79
N ALA A 39 8.88 6.44 12.40
CA ALA A 39 9.38 6.34 11.03
C ALA A 39 8.28 5.96 10.05
N TYR A 40 7.41 5.01 10.42
CA TYR A 40 6.24 4.62 9.63
C TYR A 40 5.28 5.81 9.47
N GLN A 41 4.93 6.51 10.55
CA GLN A 41 4.04 7.68 10.50
C GLN A 41 4.60 8.76 9.58
N LYS A 42 5.89 9.07 9.66
CA LYS A 42 6.56 10.00 8.74
C LYS A 42 6.42 9.55 7.27
N THR A 43 6.59 8.26 7.02
CA THR A 43 6.49 7.70 5.67
C THR A 43 5.07 7.84 5.09
N VAL A 44 4.03 7.52 5.87
CA VAL A 44 2.64 7.61 5.39
C VAL A 44 2.21 9.07 5.20
N GLN A 45 2.67 9.98 6.05
CA GLN A 45 2.47 11.42 5.86
C GLN A 45 3.11 11.92 4.56
N GLN A 46 4.34 11.53 4.28
CA GLN A 46 5.02 11.91 3.03
C GLN A 46 4.30 11.35 1.78
N ARG A 47 3.78 10.12 1.85
CA ARG A 47 2.97 9.54 0.77
C ARG A 47 1.68 10.33 0.57
N ALA A 48 0.97 10.65 1.66
CA ALA A 48 -0.25 11.44 1.61
C ALA A 48 -0.01 12.83 1.01
N VAL A 49 1.06 13.53 1.43
CA VAL A 49 1.46 14.83 0.84
C VAL A 49 1.68 14.72 -0.67
N LYS A 50 2.38 13.68 -1.14
CA LYS A 50 2.61 13.49 -2.59
C LYS A 50 1.33 13.23 -3.38
N ILE A 51 0.34 12.58 -2.78
CA ILE A 51 -0.97 12.35 -3.41
C ILE A 51 -1.72 13.68 -3.47
N VAL A 52 -1.86 14.37 -2.34
CA VAL A 52 -2.60 15.64 -2.22
C VAL A 52 -2.04 16.72 -3.14
N GLY A 53 -0.70 16.81 -3.25
CA GLY A 53 -0.02 17.78 -4.13
C GLY A 53 -0.36 17.65 -5.62
N LYS A 54 -1.02 16.57 -6.04
CA LYS A 54 -1.48 16.36 -7.42
C LYS A 54 -2.96 16.66 -7.64
N LEU A 55 -3.73 16.90 -6.57
CA LEU A 55 -5.20 17.02 -6.64
C LEU A 55 -5.68 18.43 -7.04
N GLY A 56 -4.80 19.43 -7.09
CA GLY A 56 -5.18 20.80 -7.42
C GLY A 56 -6.11 21.45 -6.39
N ILE A 57 -6.05 21.02 -5.11
CA ILE A 57 -6.85 21.62 -4.03
C ILE A 57 -6.28 23.02 -3.71
N THR A 58 -7.10 24.05 -3.86
CA THR A 58 -6.71 25.45 -3.60
C THR A 58 -6.92 25.85 -2.14
N ASP A 59 -7.88 25.25 -1.44
CA ASP A 59 -8.08 25.44 -0.01
C ASP A 59 -7.04 24.65 0.80
N SER A 60 -6.14 25.35 1.45
CA SER A 60 -5.08 24.74 2.27
C SER A 60 -5.63 23.93 3.46
N ALA A 61 -6.75 24.34 4.05
CA ALA A 61 -7.37 23.60 5.15
C ALA A 61 -7.97 22.28 4.65
N ALA A 62 -8.64 22.27 3.49
CA ALA A 62 -9.10 21.05 2.85
C ALA A 62 -7.93 20.12 2.46
N ALA A 63 -6.85 20.67 1.91
CA ALA A 63 -5.64 19.90 1.57
C ALA A 63 -5.04 19.19 2.81
N ILE A 64 -5.01 19.87 3.96
CA ILE A 64 -4.54 19.30 5.23
C ILE A 64 -5.49 18.16 5.68
N ARG A 65 -6.82 18.39 5.67
CA ARG A 65 -7.80 17.35 6.05
C ARG A 65 -7.67 16.12 5.17
N VAL A 66 -7.61 16.29 3.84
CA VAL A 66 -7.46 15.18 2.89
C VAL A 66 -6.15 14.41 3.11
N ARG A 67 -5.04 15.12 3.35
CA ARG A 67 -3.75 14.49 3.71
C ARG A 67 -3.90 13.60 4.96
N ASP A 68 -4.53 14.13 5.98
CA ASP A 68 -4.65 13.43 7.26
C ASP A 68 -5.61 12.23 7.16
N ILE A 69 -6.70 12.35 6.39
CA ILE A 69 -7.59 11.22 6.07
C ILE A 69 -6.80 10.09 5.38
N ILE A 70 -5.97 10.41 4.39
CA ILE A 70 -5.14 9.41 3.67
C ILE A 70 -4.11 8.78 4.62
N ALA A 71 -3.42 9.57 5.44
CA ALA A 71 -2.42 9.06 6.38
C ALA A 71 -3.04 8.16 7.46
N VAL A 72 -4.22 8.54 7.98
CA VAL A 72 -4.98 7.71 8.93
C VAL A 72 -5.39 6.40 8.28
N HIS A 73 -5.90 6.40 7.06
CA HIS A 73 -6.26 5.17 6.34
C HIS A 73 -5.07 4.19 6.20
N TYR A 74 -3.89 4.68 5.83
CA TYR A 74 -2.67 3.86 5.82
C TYR A 74 -2.37 3.26 7.20
N SER A 75 -2.53 4.03 8.27
CA SER A 75 -2.25 3.59 9.63
C SER A 75 -3.27 2.56 10.14
N GLU A 76 -4.55 2.72 9.78
CA GLU A 76 -5.62 1.76 10.10
C GLU A 76 -5.38 0.43 9.39
N LEU A 77 -5.05 0.44 8.09
CA LEU A 77 -4.68 -0.76 7.33
C LEU A 77 -3.47 -1.47 7.95
N ASN A 78 -2.40 -0.72 8.24
CA ASN A 78 -1.22 -1.28 8.88
C ASN A 78 -1.53 -1.94 10.22
N THR A 79 -2.41 -1.34 11.02
CA THR A 79 -2.83 -1.89 12.31
C THR A 79 -3.54 -3.24 12.13
N ILE A 80 -4.44 -3.35 11.13
CA ILE A 80 -5.16 -4.60 10.84
C ILE A 80 -4.18 -5.68 10.40
N TYR A 81 -3.29 -5.37 9.46
CA TYR A 81 -2.34 -6.34 8.93
C TYR A 81 -1.32 -6.78 9.99
N THR A 82 -0.80 -5.86 10.82
CA THR A 82 0.08 -6.20 11.94
C THR A 82 -0.60 -7.14 12.95
N LYS A 83 -1.89 -6.93 13.25
CA LYS A 83 -2.67 -7.84 14.13
C LYS A 83 -2.85 -9.22 13.49
N ARG A 84 -3.09 -9.30 12.19
CA ARG A 84 -3.17 -10.57 11.45
C ARG A 84 -1.84 -11.30 11.51
N ASP A 85 -0.75 -10.63 11.18
CA ASP A 85 0.59 -11.24 11.07
C ASP A 85 1.13 -11.69 12.44
N SER A 86 0.72 -11.01 13.51
CA SER A 86 1.02 -11.43 14.90
C SER A 86 0.06 -12.49 15.46
N GLY A 87 -0.88 -13.02 14.65
CA GLY A 87 -1.86 -14.02 15.08
C GLY A 87 -2.96 -13.50 16.00
N LYS A 88 -3.01 -12.18 16.25
CA LYS A 88 -4.04 -11.54 17.09
C LYS A 88 -5.38 -11.35 16.35
N LEU A 89 -5.40 -11.54 15.03
CA LEU A 89 -6.58 -11.44 14.19
C LEU A 89 -6.51 -12.54 13.13
N SER A 90 -7.59 -13.29 12.95
CA SER A 90 -7.64 -14.30 11.88
C SER A 90 -7.64 -13.63 10.49
N PRO A 91 -7.17 -14.31 9.42
CA PRO A 91 -7.21 -13.78 8.06
C PRO A 91 -8.61 -13.31 7.65
N ALA A 92 -9.65 -14.10 7.88
CA ALA A 92 -11.04 -13.76 7.53
C ALA A 92 -11.53 -12.50 8.27
N ASN A 93 -11.17 -12.33 9.55
CA ASN A 93 -11.51 -11.14 10.32
C ASN A 93 -10.72 -9.92 9.86
N ALA A 94 -9.47 -10.09 9.42
CA ALA A 94 -8.67 -9.02 8.82
C ALA A 94 -9.30 -8.55 7.51
N ASP A 95 -9.67 -9.46 6.60
CA ASP A 95 -10.33 -9.12 5.34
C ASP A 95 -11.66 -8.37 5.59
N SER A 96 -12.44 -8.84 6.56
CA SER A 96 -13.68 -8.16 6.97
C SER A 96 -13.42 -6.77 7.55
N ALA A 97 -12.34 -6.59 8.32
CA ALA A 97 -11.97 -5.30 8.89
C ALA A 97 -11.51 -4.32 7.80
N VAL A 98 -10.68 -4.76 6.85
CA VAL A 98 -10.26 -3.96 5.69
C VAL A 98 -11.48 -3.52 4.86
N SER A 99 -12.39 -4.44 4.54
CA SER A 99 -13.62 -4.13 3.79
C SER A 99 -14.48 -3.08 4.48
N ARG A 100 -14.53 -3.07 5.83
CA ARG A 100 -15.25 -2.06 6.60
C ARG A 100 -14.60 -0.68 6.59
N LEU A 101 -13.30 -0.57 6.32
CA LEU A 101 -12.60 0.72 6.21
C LEU A 101 -12.86 1.41 4.86
N HIS A 102 -13.06 0.66 3.79
CA HIS A 102 -13.09 1.16 2.43
C HIS A 102 -14.14 2.27 2.21
N ARG A 103 -15.41 1.98 2.46
CA ARG A 103 -16.51 2.95 2.24
C ARG A 103 -16.41 4.19 3.13
N PRO A 104 -16.17 4.08 4.45
CA PRO A 104 -15.98 5.26 5.31
C PRO A 104 -14.79 6.13 4.88
N PHE A 105 -13.70 5.55 4.42
CA PHE A 105 -12.56 6.30 3.88
C PHE A 105 -12.98 7.15 2.67
N LEU A 106 -13.66 6.56 1.68
CA LEU A 106 -14.14 7.29 0.51
C LEU A 106 -15.18 8.36 0.87
N ALA A 107 -16.07 8.09 1.84
CA ALA A 107 -17.04 9.06 2.32
C ALA A 107 -16.37 10.27 3.00
N LYS A 108 -15.30 10.05 3.78
CA LYS A 108 -14.52 11.15 4.38
C LYS A 108 -13.86 12.02 3.30
N LEU A 109 -13.31 11.41 2.24
CA LEU A 109 -12.71 12.16 1.13
C LEU A 109 -13.76 12.97 0.35
N ALA A 110 -14.97 12.45 0.18
CA ALA A 110 -16.05 13.11 -0.56
C ALA A 110 -16.57 14.39 0.11
N ALA A 111 -16.20 14.66 1.38
CA ALA A 111 -16.52 15.90 2.05
C ALA A 111 -15.72 17.10 1.51
N ASP A 112 -14.52 16.87 0.98
CA ASP A 112 -13.60 17.90 0.50
C ASP A 112 -13.23 17.73 -0.99
N LEU A 113 -13.50 16.59 -1.61
CA LEU A 113 -13.08 16.23 -2.95
C LEU A 113 -14.26 15.91 -3.89
N ASN A 114 -14.14 16.29 -5.15
CA ASN A 114 -15.02 15.83 -6.20
C ASN A 114 -14.68 14.39 -6.66
N ALA A 115 -15.51 13.82 -7.53
CA ALA A 115 -15.36 12.45 -8.01
C ALA A 115 -14.01 12.20 -8.72
N ASP A 116 -13.55 13.14 -9.54
CA ASP A 116 -12.28 13.01 -10.28
C ASP A 116 -11.08 13.06 -9.32
N GLN A 117 -11.13 13.92 -8.33
CA GLN A 117 -10.09 13.99 -7.29
C GLN A 117 -10.04 12.71 -6.44
N ILE A 118 -11.19 12.10 -6.13
CA ILE A 118 -11.23 10.79 -5.45
C ILE A 118 -10.59 9.70 -6.32
N VAL A 119 -10.85 9.69 -7.63
CA VAL A 119 -10.17 8.79 -8.58
C VAL A 119 -8.67 9.00 -8.54
N GLN A 120 -8.19 10.25 -8.54
CA GLN A 120 -6.76 10.57 -8.44
C GLN A 120 -6.15 10.11 -7.11
N VAL A 121 -6.88 10.20 -5.98
CA VAL A 121 -6.42 9.62 -4.70
C VAL A 121 -6.25 8.11 -4.82
N LYS A 122 -7.24 7.38 -5.37
CA LYS A 122 -7.15 5.92 -5.59
C LYS A 122 -5.97 5.55 -6.48
N ASP A 123 -5.74 6.32 -7.55
CA ASP A 123 -4.58 6.14 -8.43
C ASP A 123 -3.26 6.41 -7.69
N GLY A 124 -3.22 7.44 -6.85
CA GLY A 124 -2.07 7.75 -6.00
C GLY A 124 -1.75 6.65 -4.99
N LEU A 125 -2.77 6.05 -4.36
CA LEU A 125 -2.64 4.91 -3.44
C LEU A 125 -2.12 3.65 -4.13
N THR A 126 -2.26 3.56 -5.46
CA THR A 126 -1.88 2.41 -6.29
C THR A 126 -0.80 2.73 -7.33
N TYR A 127 0.00 3.79 -7.07
CA TYR A 127 1.14 4.20 -7.91
C TYR A 127 0.79 4.57 -9.36
N GLY A 128 -0.46 4.90 -9.67
CA GLY A 128 -0.93 5.20 -11.02
C GLY A 128 -0.94 4.00 -11.97
N VAL A 129 -0.95 2.77 -11.43
CA VAL A 129 -0.86 1.55 -12.26
C VAL A 129 -2.01 1.43 -13.24
N LEU A 130 -3.24 1.84 -12.86
CA LEU A 130 -4.39 1.78 -13.77
C LEU A 130 -4.17 2.64 -15.02
N PRO A 131 -4.01 3.98 -14.93
CA PRO A 131 -3.87 4.82 -16.12
C PRO A 131 -2.66 4.43 -16.98
N ILE A 132 -1.53 4.09 -16.36
CA ILE A 132 -0.32 3.64 -17.07
C ILE A 132 -0.61 2.35 -17.85
N THR A 133 -1.23 1.36 -17.21
CA THR A 133 -1.53 0.07 -17.83
C THR A 133 -2.57 0.20 -18.92
N TYR A 134 -3.62 0.99 -18.70
CA TYR A 134 -4.68 1.22 -19.70
C TYR A 134 -4.14 1.88 -20.97
N THR A 135 -3.33 2.92 -20.80
CA THR A 135 -2.63 3.59 -21.92
C THR A 135 -1.69 2.62 -22.66
N ALA A 136 -0.96 1.78 -21.92
CA ALA A 136 -0.06 0.79 -22.50
C ALA A 136 -0.81 -0.25 -23.36
N TYR A 137 -1.99 -0.72 -22.92
CA TYR A 137 -2.82 -1.61 -23.75
C TYR A 137 -3.29 -0.95 -25.03
N GLN A 138 -3.70 0.32 -24.99
CA GLN A 138 -4.15 1.05 -26.18
C GLN A 138 -3.00 1.35 -27.16
N ASP A 139 -1.78 1.65 -26.65
CA ASP A 139 -0.60 1.85 -27.49
C ASP A 139 -0.08 0.52 -28.06
N MET A 140 -0.16 -0.56 -27.30
CA MET A 140 0.24 -1.91 -27.74
C MET A 140 -0.72 -2.46 -28.80
N LEU A 141 -2.02 -2.22 -28.65
CA LEU A 141 -3.10 -2.79 -29.44
C LEU A 141 -4.00 -1.67 -30.00
N PRO A 142 -3.54 -0.91 -31.01
CA PRO A 142 -4.31 0.22 -31.56
C PRO A 142 -5.63 -0.22 -32.21
N GLN A 143 -5.78 -1.50 -32.57
CA GLN A 143 -6.95 -2.10 -33.18
C GLN A 143 -8.05 -2.50 -32.17
N LEU A 144 -7.87 -2.30 -30.85
CA LEU A 144 -8.90 -2.63 -29.86
C LEU A 144 -10.24 -1.95 -30.16
N SER A 145 -11.32 -2.73 -30.13
CA SER A 145 -12.67 -2.20 -30.22
C SER A 145 -13.03 -1.37 -28.97
N THR A 146 -14.11 -0.59 -29.06
CA THR A 146 -14.65 0.18 -27.94
C THR A 146 -15.03 -0.74 -26.76
N GLU A 147 -15.65 -1.89 -27.06
CA GLU A 147 -16.06 -2.89 -26.08
C GLU A 147 -14.85 -3.49 -25.36
N GLN A 148 -13.78 -3.80 -26.11
CA GLN A 148 -12.53 -4.31 -25.53
C GLN A 148 -11.85 -3.28 -24.63
N LYS A 149 -11.76 -2.03 -25.06
CA LYS A 149 -11.24 -0.92 -24.25
C LYS A 149 -12.03 -0.73 -22.97
N ASN A 150 -13.36 -0.74 -23.05
CA ASN A 150 -14.24 -0.63 -21.89
C ASN A 150 -14.05 -1.81 -20.93
N GLN A 151 -13.97 -3.04 -21.45
CA GLN A 151 -13.77 -4.22 -20.60
C GLN A 151 -12.42 -4.22 -19.89
N ILE A 152 -11.34 -3.77 -20.55
CA ILE A 152 -10.02 -3.56 -19.93
C ILE A 152 -10.12 -2.52 -18.82
N LEU A 153 -10.78 -1.39 -19.06
CA LEU A 153 -10.94 -0.33 -18.07
C LEU A 153 -11.72 -0.82 -16.84
N ILE A 154 -12.81 -1.55 -17.04
CA ILE A 154 -13.61 -2.15 -15.96
C ILE A 154 -12.72 -3.05 -15.07
N TRP A 155 -11.96 -3.97 -15.66
CA TRP A 155 -11.11 -4.87 -14.90
C TRP A 155 -9.92 -4.19 -14.23
N LEU A 156 -9.33 -3.18 -14.83
CA LEU A 156 -8.28 -2.39 -14.18
C LEU A 156 -8.86 -1.55 -13.03
N THR A 157 -10.11 -1.09 -13.14
CA THR A 157 -10.81 -0.39 -12.05
C THR A 157 -11.07 -1.35 -10.88
N GLU A 158 -11.58 -2.56 -11.14
CA GLU A 158 -11.71 -3.59 -10.11
C GLU A 158 -10.37 -3.90 -9.42
N ALA A 159 -9.28 -4.03 -10.21
CA ALA A 159 -7.94 -4.26 -9.68
C ALA A 159 -7.50 -3.11 -8.75
N ARG A 160 -7.77 -1.86 -9.11
CA ARG A 160 -7.44 -0.68 -8.31
C ARG A 160 -8.20 -0.66 -6.99
N GLU A 161 -9.50 -0.94 -6.99
CA GLU A 161 -10.32 -0.99 -5.77
C GLU A 161 -9.78 -2.05 -4.79
N GLN A 162 -9.33 -3.21 -5.28
CA GLN A 162 -8.70 -4.22 -4.43
C GLN A 162 -7.28 -3.83 -3.98
N ALA A 163 -6.51 -3.21 -4.88
CA ALA A 163 -5.13 -2.86 -4.62
C ALA A 163 -4.96 -1.70 -3.64
N MET A 164 -5.88 -0.72 -3.62
CA MET A 164 -5.70 0.48 -2.79
C MET A 164 -5.63 0.17 -1.29
N ASP A 165 -6.32 -0.87 -0.86
CA ASP A 165 -6.37 -1.31 0.54
C ASP A 165 -5.36 -2.43 0.86
N ALA A 166 -4.58 -2.91 -0.11
CA ALA A 166 -3.60 -3.96 0.10
C ALA A 166 -2.39 -3.49 0.95
N GLU A 167 -1.84 -4.42 1.73
CA GLU A 167 -0.85 -4.18 2.79
C GLU A 167 0.50 -3.65 2.32
N SER A 168 0.94 -4.04 1.13
CA SER A 168 2.26 -3.73 0.62
C SER A 168 2.25 -3.34 -0.86
N SER A 169 3.33 -2.71 -1.33
CA SER A 169 3.53 -2.42 -2.75
C SER A 169 3.45 -3.70 -3.60
N GLU A 170 4.06 -4.79 -3.14
CA GLU A 170 4.03 -6.09 -3.81
C GLU A 170 2.59 -6.61 -3.97
N LYS A 171 1.81 -6.59 -2.90
CA LYS A 171 0.40 -7.04 -2.92
C LYS A 171 -0.46 -6.13 -3.81
N LYS A 172 -0.23 -4.82 -3.80
CA LYS A 172 -0.89 -3.89 -4.73
C LYS A 172 -0.59 -4.25 -6.18
N HIS A 173 0.68 -4.43 -6.55
CA HIS A 173 1.06 -4.88 -7.89
C HIS A 173 0.55 -6.29 -8.22
N GLY A 174 0.44 -7.18 -7.24
CA GLY A 174 -0.13 -8.52 -7.38
C GLY A 174 -1.58 -8.50 -7.88
N TRP A 175 -2.41 -7.61 -7.35
CA TRP A 175 -3.77 -7.42 -7.85
C TRP A 175 -3.79 -7.03 -9.32
N PHE A 176 -3.01 -6.03 -9.73
CA PHE A 176 -2.93 -5.65 -11.14
C PHE A 176 -2.37 -6.76 -12.02
N LYS A 177 -1.38 -7.54 -11.54
CA LYS A 177 -0.84 -8.71 -12.26
C LYS A 177 -1.93 -9.75 -12.53
N LYS A 178 -2.76 -10.08 -11.53
CA LYS A 178 -3.89 -10.99 -11.65
C LYS A 178 -4.86 -10.52 -12.74
N TYR A 179 -5.27 -9.26 -12.71
CA TYR A 179 -6.22 -8.71 -13.68
C TYR A 179 -5.61 -8.54 -15.07
N LYS A 180 -4.34 -8.21 -15.20
CA LYS A 180 -3.65 -8.24 -16.50
C LYS A 180 -3.64 -9.65 -17.11
N GLY A 181 -3.47 -10.70 -16.31
CA GLY A 181 -3.64 -12.07 -16.79
C GLY A 181 -5.03 -12.35 -17.35
N ARG A 182 -6.10 -11.90 -16.63
CA ARG A 182 -7.49 -12.00 -17.11
C ARG A 182 -7.72 -11.23 -18.42
N ILE A 183 -7.19 -10.02 -18.53
CA ILE A 183 -7.26 -9.19 -19.74
C ILE A 183 -6.58 -9.91 -20.92
N ASN A 184 -5.36 -10.40 -20.71
CA ASN A 184 -4.61 -11.06 -21.77
C ASN A 184 -5.33 -12.33 -22.27
N ASN A 185 -5.90 -13.14 -21.37
CA ASN A 185 -6.70 -14.31 -21.74
C ASN A 185 -7.93 -13.93 -22.57
N TYR A 186 -8.63 -12.89 -22.18
CA TYR A 186 -9.79 -12.37 -22.92
C TYR A 186 -9.42 -11.90 -24.34
N LEU A 187 -8.33 -11.14 -24.47
CA LEU A 187 -7.85 -10.63 -25.76
C LEU A 187 -7.35 -11.79 -26.65
N SER A 188 -6.65 -12.77 -26.08
CA SER A 188 -6.22 -13.98 -26.81
C SER A 188 -7.42 -14.81 -27.30
N ALA A 189 -8.45 -14.97 -26.47
CA ALA A 189 -9.69 -15.62 -26.89
C ALA A 189 -10.43 -14.90 -28.03
N ALA A 190 -10.23 -13.57 -28.13
CA ALA A 190 -10.72 -12.74 -29.23
C ALA A 190 -9.81 -12.79 -30.49
N GLY A 191 -8.81 -13.68 -30.53
CA GLY A 191 -7.92 -13.88 -31.68
C GLY A 191 -6.68 -12.97 -31.71
N ILE A 192 -6.40 -12.20 -30.65
CA ILE A 192 -5.21 -11.33 -30.58
C ILE A 192 -4.00 -12.14 -30.09
N ASP A 193 -2.93 -12.20 -30.89
CA ASP A 193 -1.66 -12.80 -30.48
C ASP A 193 -0.89 -11.83 -29.59
N MET A 194 -1.11 -11.92 -28.28
CA MET A 194 -0.53 -11.03 -27.27
C MET A 194 1.00 -11.03 -27.27
N LYS A 195 1.64 -12.14 -27.68
CA LYS A 195 3.11 -12.22 -27.76
C LYS A 195 3.61 -11.41 -28.95
N LYS A 196 3.06 -11.67 -30.13
CA LYS A 196 3.42 -10.96 -31.37
C LYS A 196 3.19 -9.46 -31.25
N GLU A 197 2.03 -9.06 -30.71
CA GLU A 197 1.69 -7.63 -30.51
C GLU A 197 2.63 -6.96 -29.49
N GLY A 198 3.00 -7.68 -28.44
CA GLY A 198 3.97 -7.21 -27.44
C GLY A 198 5.36 -6.99 -28.05
N GLU A 199 5.85 -7.91 -28.88
CA GLU A 199 7.12 -7.78 -29.61
C GLU A 199 7.09 -6.58 -30.56
N ALA A 200 6.07 -6.46 -31.39
CA ALA A 200 5.89 -5.33 -32.31
C ALA A 200 5.80 -3.98 -31.56
N TRP A 201 5.14 -3.95 -30.40
CA TRP A 201 5.06 -2.75 -29.56
C TRP A 201 6.45 -2.35 -29.03
N GLN A 202 7.26 -3.29 -28.56
CA GLN A 202 8.62 -3.02 -28.12
C GLN A 202 9.50 -2.45 -29.25
N GLU A 203 9.35 -2.93 -30.48
CA GLU A 203 10.04 -2.38 -31.64
C GLU A 203 9.61 -0.93 -31.91
N ARG A 204 8.29 -0.64 -31.84
CA ARG A 204 7.77 0.75 -32.00
C ARG A 204 8.33 1.68 -30.93
N ILE A 205 8.42 1.24 -29.65
CA ILE A 205 9.01 2.03 -28.57
C ILE A 205 10.48 2.32 -28.83
N ARG A 206 11.26 1.30 -29.24
CA ARG A 206 12.69 1.47 -29.57
C ARG A 206 12.91 2.43 -30.74
N ALA A 207 12.06 2.37 -31.75
CA ALA A 207 12.15 3.27 -32.91
C ALA A 207 11.80 4.73 -32.53
N ARG A 208 10.85 4.95 -31.62
CA ARG A 208 10.52 6.29 -31.08
C ARG A 208 11.65 6.89 -30.26
N ALA A 209 12.38 6.07 -29.48
CA ALA A 209 13.47 6.51 -28.62
C ALA A 209 14.77 6.89 -29.39
N LYS A 210 14.85 6.55 -30.68
CA LYS A 210 15.99 6.88 -31.56
C LYS A 210 15.82 8.18 -32.35
N LYS A 211 14.65 8.79 -32.29
CA LYS A 211 14.31 10.08 -32.90
C LYS A 211 14.46 11.21 -31.89
#